data_fc11e786ad1b02f1959f20a2f9967407
#
_entry.id   fc11e786ad1b02f1959f20a2f9967407
#
_cell.length_a   1.000
_cell.length_b   1.000
_cell.length_c   1.000
_cell.angle_alpha   90.00
_cell.angle_beta   90.00
_cell.angle_gamma   90.00
#
_symmetry.space_group_name_H-M   'P 1'
#
loop_
_entity.id
_entity.type
_entity.pdbx_description
1 polymer ?
#
loop_
_entity_poly.entity_id
_entity_poly.type
_entity_poly.pdbx_seq_one_letter_code
_entity_poly.pdbx_strand_id
1 'polypeptide(L)'
;NEETSSVAAELVEVLVADGGGSIRSILMYGSHMVGTNPDRHSAVDFVVVVAAYRQFYAALNAAGELHRPTWLMAGMSHILPPNVIAFAPEDGRGGIAKCLVVSMAHLEKALGPAPSDHFLLGRLVQKVGLVYSVTSEDGRWVEEQLASARAGVLAWLDPYLHGPIDAETLGRRMLELSYGGELRPESQQ
;
A
#
# COMPACT_ATOMS: atom_id res chain seq x y z
N ASN A 1 -16.73 0.65 -14.31
CA ASN A 1 -16.61 0.70 -13.07
C ASN A 1 -16.59 2.03 -12.32
N GLU A 2 -17.65 2.83 -12.59
CA GLU A 2 -17.87 4.08 -11.87
C GLU A 2 -18.15 3.85 -10.38
N GLU A 3 -18.90 2.81 -10.01
CA GLU A 3 -19.21 2.46 -8.62
C GLU A 3 -17.95 2.15 -7.78
N THR A 4 -17.00 1.40 -8.33
CA THR A 4 -15.75 1.05 -7.63
C THR A 4 -14.87 2.29 -7.43
N SER A 5 -14.87 3.21 -8.40
CA SER A 5 -14.17 4.48 -8.30
C SER A 5 -14.80 5.38 -7.23
N SER A 6 -16.14 5.34 -7.07
CA SER A 6 -16.87 6.10 -6.05
C SER A 6 -16.54 5.59 -4.63
N VAL A 7 -16.58 4.27 -4.40
CA VAL A 7 -16.25 3.64 -3.11
C VAL A 7 -14.82 3.96 -2.67
N ALA A 8 -13.86 3.85 -3.59
CA ALA A 8 -12.47 4.17 -3.29
C ALA A 8 -12.28 5.67 -2.96
N ALA A 9 -12.98 6.56 -3.67
CA ALA A 9 -12.92 8.00 -3.43
C ALA A 9 -13.49 8.35 -2.04
N GLU A 10 -14.65 7.80 -1.69
CA GLU A 10 -15.26 7.99 -0.37
C GLU A 10 -14.34 7.51 0.78
N LEU A 11 -13.74 6.32 0.63
CA LEU A 11 -12.77 5.79 1.61
C LEU A 11 -11.55 6.69 1.75
N VAL A 12 -11.04 7.24 0.65
CA VAL A 12 -9.92 8.20 0.66
C VAL A 12 -10.30 9.48 1.40
N GLU A 13 -11.48 10.05 1.13
CA GLU A 13 -11.95 11.27 1.80
C GLU A 13 -12.04 11.09 3.32
N VAL A 14 -12.66 10.00 3.78
CA VAL A 14 -12.80 9.71 5.22
C VAL A 14 -11.43 9.44 5.85
N LEU A 15 -10.59 8.63 5.21
CA LEU A 15 -9.25 8.31 5.70
C LEU A 15 -8.36 9.56 5.83
N VAL A 16 -8.45 10.49 4.88
CA VAL A 16 -7.72 11.76 4.92
C VAL A 16 -8.23 12.66 6.04
N ALA A 17 -9.55 12.72 6.26
CA ALA A 17 -10.14 13.48 7.35
C ALA A 17 -9.68 12.93 8.72
N ASP A 18 -9.77 11.61 8.90
CA ASP A 18 -9.44 10.94 10.16
C ASP A 18 -7.93 10.84 10.41
N GLY A 19 -7.13 10.84 9.36
CA GLY A 19 -5.66 10.82 9.43
C GLY A 19 -5.01 12.13 9.92
N GLY A 20 -5.81 13.18 10.14
CA GLY A 20 -5.40 14.41 10.84
C GLY A 20 -4.23 15.17 10.21
N GLY A 21 -4.11 15.20 8.88
CA GLY A 21 -3.04 15.90 8.17
C GLY A 21 -1.68 15.20 8.19
N SER A 22 -1.58 14.00 8.76
CA SER A 22 -0.35 13.19 8.77
C SER A 22 -0.14 12.39 7.48
N ILE A 23 -1.18 12.19 6.68
CA ILE A 23 -1.13 11.50 5.39
C ILE A 23 -0.50 12.41 4.36
N ARG A 24 0.53 11.92 3.67
CA ARG A 24 1.21 12.64 2.57
C ARG A 24 0.66 12.21 1.21
N SER A 25 0.47 10.90 1.03
CA SER A 25 -0.07 10.35 -0.22
C SER A 25 -0.79 9.04 0.04
N ILE A 26 -1.73 8.68 -0.85
CA ILE A 26 -2.41 7.38 -0.86
C ILE A 26 -2.28 6.79 -2.26
N LEU A 27 -1.81 5.56 -2.33
CA LEU A 27 -1.74 4.75 -3.54
C LEU A 27 -2.80 3.64 -3.46
N MET A 28 -3.50 3.39 -4.55
CA MET A 28 -4.40 2.24 -4.70
C MET A 28 -3.69 1.16 -5.53
N TYR A 29 -3.81 -0.10 -5.12
CA TYR A 29 -3.26 -1.25 -5.83
C TYR A 29 -4.24 -2.43 -5.82
N GLY A 30 -3.82 -3.61 -6.33
CA GLY A 30 -4.60 -4.83 -6.28
C GLY A 30 -5.71 -4.91 -7.31
N SER A 31 -6.72 -5.76 -7.06
CA SER A 31 -7.79 -6.12 -7.99
C SER A 31 -8.61 -4.92 -8.48
N HIS A 32 -8.81 -3.93 -7.63
CA HIS A 32 -9.55 -2.71 -7.97
C HIS A 32 -8.82 -1.85 -9.03
N MET A 33 -7.47 -1.93 -9.10
CA MET A 33 -6.68 -1.25 -10.14
C MET A 33 -6.62 -2.00 -11.46
N VAL A 34 -6.73 -3.34 -11.43
CA VAL A 34 -6.61 -4.18 -12.63
C VAL A 34 -7.95 -4.37 -13.34
N GLY A 35 -9.06 -4.05 -12.67
CA GLY A 35 -10.41 -4.12 -13.26
C GLY A 35 -10.93 -5.56 -13.43
N THR A 36 -10.42 -6.51 -12.67
CA THR A 36 -10.84 -7.93 -12.67
C THR A 36 -12.19 -8.17 -12.01
N ASN A 37 -13.08 -7.16 -12.01
CA ASN A 37 -14.42 -7.23 -11.43
C ASN A 37 -14.42 -7.71 -9.97
N PRO A 38 -13.79 -6.95 -9.04
CA PRO A 38 -13.75 -7.33 -7.63
C PRO A 38 -15.19 -7.47 -7.12
N ASP A 39 -15.40 -8.45 -6.24
CA ASP A 39 -16.66 -8.61 -5.53
C ASP A 39 -17.01 -7.29 -4.82
N ARG A 40 -18.30 -6.92 -4.79
CA ARG A 40 -18.80 -5.70 -4.11
C ARG A 40 -18.36 -5.60 -2.64
N HIS A 41 -17.99 -6.72 -2.04
CA HIS A 41 -17.52 -6.84 -0.65
C HIS A 41 -16.00 -6.95 -0.54
N SER A 42 -15.28 -6.87 -1.65
CA SER A 42 -13.82 -6.90 -1.64
C SER A 42 -13.26 -5.61 -1.07
N ALA A 43 -12.37 -5.73 -0.09
CA ALA A 43 -11.68 -4.57 0.47
C ALA A 43 -10.85 -3.84 -0.59
N VAL A 44 -10.84 -2.52 -0.53
CA VAL A 44 -9.96 -1.70 -1.37
C VAL A 44 -8.56 -1.71 -0.76
N ASP A 45 -7.55 -1.99 -1.58
CA ASP A 45 -6.16 -2.06 -1.12
C ASP A 45 -5.46 -0.70 -1.30
N PHE A 46 -5.02 -0.10 -0.18
CA PHE A 46 -4.28 1.15 -0.15
C PHE A 46 -2.88 1.00 0.42
N VAL A 47 -1.92 1.76 -0.11
CA VAL A 47 -0.68 2.12 0.58
C VAL A 47 -0.82 3.56 1.05
N VAL A 48 -0.78 3.76 2.37
CA VAL A 48 -0.94 5.06 3.02
C VAL A 48 0.43 5.56 3.45
N VAL A 49 0.94 6.56 2.73
CA VAL A 49 2.23 7.18 3.01
C VAL A 49 2.05 8.29 4.02
N VAL A 50 2.70 8.17 5.17
CA VAL A 50 2.55 9.12 6.28
C VAL A 50 3.84 9.86 6.61
N ALA A 51 3.73 11.08 7.12
CA ALA A 51 4.87 11.83 7.61
C ALA A 51 5.45 11.19 8.89
N ALA A 52 4.59 10.79 9.82
CA ALA A 52 4.99 10.15 11.07
C ALA A 52 3.91 9.18 11.58
N TYR A 53 4.27 7.96 11.91
CA TYR A 53 3.35 6.92 12.40
C TYR A 53 2.56 7.36 13.63
N ARG A 54 3.26 7.98 14.61
CA ARG A 54 2.62 8.40 15.85
C ARG A 54 1.50 9.41 15.64
N GLN A 55 1.69 10.38 14.74
CA GLN A 55 0.68 11.38 14.42
C GLN A 55 -0.52 10.74 13.74
N PHE A 56 -0.28 9.86 12.76
CA PHE A 56 -1.33 9.15 12.05
C PHE A 56 -2.19 8.29 12.98
N TYR A 57 -1.57 7.43 13.80
CA TYR A 57 -2.34 6.58 14.71
C TYR A 57 -2.99 7.35 15.85
N ALA A 58 -2.43 8.49 16.30
CA ALA A 58 -3.08 9.36 17.24
C ALA A 58 -4.35 10.00 16.67
N ALA A 59 -4.31 10.42 15.40
CA ALA A 59 -5.47 10.97 14.70
C ALA A 59 -6.58 9.92 14.53
N LEU A 60 -6.25 8.73 14.02
CA LEU A 60 -7.22 7.63 13.91
C LEU A 60 -7.81 7.22 15.26
N ASN A 61 -7.02 7.22 16.33
CA ASN A 61 -7.52 6.92 17.66
C ASN A 61 -8.49 8.02 18.15
N ALA A 62 -8.19 9.28 17.87
CA ALA A 62 -9.07 10.41 18.22
C ALA A 62 -10.38 10.40 17.41
N ALA A 63 -10.35 9.89 16.17
CA ALA A 63 -11.53 9.70 15.32
C ALA A 63 -12.38 8.47 15.71
N GLY A 64 -11.88 7.60 16.63
CA GLY A 64 -12.57 6.36 17.01
C GLY A 64 -12.24 5.16 16.13
N GLU A 65 -11.48 5.35 15.05
CA GLU A 65 -11.17 4.31 14.04
C GLU A 65 -10.07 3.32 14.47
N LEU A 66 -9.40 3.58 15.60
CA LEU A 66 -8.32 2.75 16.11
C LEU A 66 -8.56 2.34 17.56
N HIS A 67 -8.74 1.05 17.83
CA HIS A 67 -8.97 0.50 19.18
C HIS A 67 -7.68 0.04 19.88
N ARG A 68 -6.53 0.14 19.24
CA ARG A 68 -5.22 -0.27 19.80
C ARG A 68 -4.44 0.95 20.29
N PRO A 69 -3.60 0.79 21.32
CA PRO A 69 -2.76 1.89 21.82
C PRO A 69 -1.86 2.47 20.73
N THR A 70 -1.91 3.78 20.55
CA THR A 70 -1.14 4.54 19.55
C THR A 70 0.36 4.22 19.58
N TRP A 71 0.95 4.14 20.81
CA TRP A 71 2.38 3.86 20.97
C TRP A 71 2.77 2.46 20.46
N LEU A 72 1.89 1.48 20.66
CA LEU A 72 2.10 0.10 20.19
C LEU A 72 2.07 0.05 18.66
N MET A 73 1.06 0.67 18.04
CA MET A 73 0.93 0.73 16.59
C MET A 73 2.10 1.46 15.93
N ALA A 74 2.50 2.60 16.50
CA ALA A 74 3.66 3.34 16.00
C ALA A 74 4.97 2.54 16.16
N GLY A 75 5.17 1.89 17.31
CA GLY A 75 6.34 1.05 17.57
C GLY A 75 6.43 -0.12 16.59
N MET A 76 5.34 -0.84 16.37
CA MET A 76 5.28 -1.93 15.39
C MET A 76 5.61 -1.45 13.98
N SER A 77 5.09 -0.29 13.58
CA SER A 77 5.36 0.28 12.26
C SER A 77 6.81 0.73 12.07
N HIS A 78 7.54 1.03 13.14
CA HIS A 78 8.97 1.31 13.07
C HIS A 78 9.82 0.03 12.96
N ILE A 79 9.39 -1.07 13.58
CA ILE A 79 10.14 -2.33 13.63
C ILE A 79 9.86 -3.17 12.38
N LEU A 80 8.60 -3.23 11.94
CA LEU A 80 8.12 -4.08 10.85
C LEU A 80 7.22 -3.29 9.87
N PRO A 81 7.76 -2.31 9.14
CA PRO A 81 6.98 -1.61 8.11
C PRO A 81 6.80 -2.51 6.86
N PRO A 82 5.66 -2.41 6.14
CA PRO A 82 4.48 -1.62 6.47
C PRO A 82 3.62 -2.30 7.54
N ASN A 83 2.95 -1.49 8.37
CA ASN A 83 1.92 -2.02 9.24
C ASN A 83 0.58 -2.10 8.48
N VAL A 84 -0.14 -3.20 8.64
CA VAL A 84 -1.41 -3.45 7.96
C VAL A 84 -2.57 -3.17 8.91
N ILE A 85 -3.46 -2.28 8.53
CA ILE A 85 -4.70 -2.01 9.25
C ILE A 85 -5.91 -2.21 8.33
N ALA A 86 -7.02 -2.69 8.89
CA ALA A 86 -8.33 -2.59 8.27
C ALA A 86 -8.93 -1.24 8.64
N PHE A 87 -9.40 -0.49 7.66
CA PHE A 87 -10.10 0.76 7.84
C PHE A 87 -11.52 0.60 7.32
N ALA A 88 -12.48 0.77 8.23
CA ALA A 88 -13.91 0.66 7.94
C ALA A 88 -14.61 1.77 8.71
N PRO A 89 -14.99 2.88 8.06
CA PRO A 89 -15.64 4.00 8.72
C PRO A 89 -16.88 3.56 9.51
N GLU A 90 -17.03 4.05 10.75
CA GLU A 90 -18.14 3.66 11.65
C GLU A 90 -19.52 3.96 11.04
N ASP A 91 -19.62 4.98 10.18
CA ASP A 91 -20.86 5.35 9.50
C ASP A 91 -21.20 4.45 8.29
N GLY A 92 -20.39 3.43 8.02
CA GLY A 92 -20.61 2.44 6.97
C GLY A 92 -20.44 2.97 5.55
N ARG A 93 -19.95 4.20 5.36
CA ARG A 93 -19.65 4.78 4.04
C ARG A 93 -18.41 4.13 3.43
N GLY A 94 -18.47 3.87 2.14
CA GLY A 94 -17.31 3.47 1.34
C GLY A 94 -16.85 2.02 1.51
N GLY A 95 -17.41 1.21 2.39
CA GLY A 95 -16.99 -0.19 2.57
C GLY A 95 -15.75 -0.36 3.45
N ILE A 96 -14.83 -1.26 3.04
CA ILE A 96 -13.64 -1.61 3.82
C ILE A 96 -12.38 -1.37 3.00
N ALA A 97 -11.37 -0.76 3.60
CA ALA A 97 -10.04 -0.67 3.03
C ALA A 97 -9.01 -1.50 3.84
N LYS A 98 -8.10 -2.14 3.13
CA LYS A 98 -6.87 -2.71 3.69
C LYS A 98 -5.75 -1.71 3.45
N CYS A 99 -5.25 -1.08 4.51
CA CYS A 99 -4.25 -0.03 4.43
C CYS A 99 -2.88 -0.54 4.86
N LEU A 100 -1.91 -0.51 3.95
CA LEU A 100 -0.50 -0.68 4.25
C LEU A 100 0.06 0.69 4.65
N VAL A 101 0.28 0.91 5.94
CA VAL A 101 0.77 2.19 6.46
C VAL A 101 2.29 2.20 6.47
N VAL A 102 2.88 3.17 5.79
CA VAL A 102 4.34 3.31 5.65
C VAL A 102 4.75 4.78 5.75
N SER A 103 5.85 5.09 6.44
CA SER A 103 6.40 6.45 6.42
C SER A 103 7.15 6.71 5.11
N MET A 104 7.32 7.99 4.76
CA MET A 104 8.12 8.39 3.58
C MET A 104 9.51 7.76 3.61
N ALA A 105 10.22 7.81 4.75
CA ALA A 105 11.56 7.25 4.88
C ALA A 105 11.60 5.71 4.69
N HIS A 106 10.58 4.99 5.18
CA HIS A 106 10.49 3.55 4.97
C HIS A 106 10.08 3.20 3.55
N LEU A 107 9.22 4.00 2.90
CA LEU A 107 8.88 3.81 1.49
C LEU A 107 10.11 3.99 0.60
N GLU A 108 10.90 5.07 0.79
CA GLU A 108 12.15 5.32 0.08
C GLU A 108 13.12 4.15 0.23
N LYS A 109 13.28 3.64 1.45
CA LYS A 109 14.13 2.47 1.72
C LYS A 109 13.62 1.21 1.04
N ALA A 110 12.31 0.97 1.06
CA ALA A 110 11.69 -0.22 0.47
C ALA A 110 11.74 -0.22 -1.06
N LEU A 111 11.71 0.96 -1.69
CA LEU A 111 11.78 1.14 -3.15
C LEU A 111 13.19 1.45 -3.65
N GLY A 112 14.16 1.56 -2.75
CA GLY A 112 15.55 1.88 -3.08
C GLY A 112 16.31 0.73 -3.74
N PRO A 113 17.58 0.95 -4.10
CA PRO A 113 18.39 -0.01 -4.88
C PRO A 113 18.75 -1.30 -4.12
N ALA A 114 18.63 -1.30 -2.80
CA ALA A 114 18.90 -2.47 -1.95
C ALA A 114 17.73 -2.66 -0.96
N PRO A 115 16.55 -3.06 -1.45
CA PRO A 115 15.39 -3.24 -0.60
C PRO A 115 15.61 -4.37 0.40
N SER A 116 15.30 -4.10 1.67
CA SER A 116 15.37 -5.11 2.73
C SER A 116 14.11 -5.98 2.82
N ASP A 117 13.05 -5.58 2.13
CA ASP A 117 11.74 -6.23 2.14
C ASP A 117 11.13 -6.21 0.73
N HIS A 118 10.72 -7.39 0.29
CA HIS A 118 10.12 -7.59 -1.03
C HIS A 118 8.60 -7.42 -1.03
N PHE A 119 7.98 -7.40 0.13
CA PHE A 119 6.53 -7.34 0.28
C PHE A 119 5.94 -6.05 -0.33
N LEU A 120 6.45 -4.88 0.09
CA LEU A 120 5.98 -3.60 -0.40
C LEU A 120 6.44 -3.33 -1.83
N LEU A 121 7.71 -3.63 -2.12
CA LEU A 121 8.28 -3.49 -3.46
C LEU A 121 7.48 -4.28 -4.50
N GLY A 122 7.25 -5.57 -4.26
CA GLY A 122 6.53 -6.45 -5.19
C GLY A 122 5.10 -5.97 -5.50
N ARG A 123 4.44 -5.27 -4.57
CA ARG A 123 3.11 -4.68 -4.81
C ARG A 123 3.19 -3.39 -5.61
N LEU A 124 4.17 -2.54 -5.32
CA LEU A 124 4.26 -1.20 -5.89
C LEU A 124 4.92 -1.15 -7.28
N VAL A 125 5.70 -2.18 -7.67
CA VAL A 125 6.19 -2.28 -9.05
C VAL A 125 5.11 -2.69 -10.06
N GLN A 126 3.98 -3.23 -9.58
CA GLN A 126 2.80 -3.55 -10.36
C GLN A 126 2.03 -2.28 -10.76
N LYS A 127 0.83 -2.46 -11.33
CA LYS A 127 -0.07 -1.35 -11.64
C LYS A 127 -0.62 -0.76 -10.35
N VAL A 128 -0.25 0.50 -10.07
CA VAL A 128 -0.76 1.29 -8.95
C VAL A 128 -1.23 2.65 -9.44
N GLY A 129 -2.17 3.26 -8.72
CA GLY A 129 -2.66 4.60 -8.97
C GLY A 129 -2.44 5.49 -7.76
N LEU A 130 -1.90 6.70 -7.98
CA LEU A 130 -1.90 7.76 -6.97
C LEU A 130 -3.33 8.31 -6.89
N VAL A 131 -4.02 8.10 -5.76
CA VAL A 131 -5.41 8.53 -5.57
C VAL A 131 -5.53 9.77 -4.69
N TYR A 132 -4.48 10.08 -3.93
CA TYR A 132 -4.39 11.29 -3.12
C TYR A 132 -2.94 11.72 -2.91
N SER A 133 -2.70 13.03 -2.89
CA SER A 133 -1.48 13.64 -2.37
C SER A 133 -1.80 14.99 -1.74
N VAL A 134 -1.14 15.32 -0.62
CA VAL A 134 -1.39 16.56 0.10
C VAL A 134 -0.87 17.78 -0.69
N THR A 135 0.23 17.59 -1.41
CA THR A 135 0.80 18.58 -2.33
C THR A 135 1.19 17.92 -3.65
N SER A 136 1.34 18.71 -4.71
CA SER A 136 1.88 18.23 -5.98
C SER A 136 3.33 17.74 -5.87
N GLU A 137 4.08 18.25 -4.91
CA GLU A 137 5.46 17.82 -4.62
C GLU A 137 5.48 16.41 -4.01
N ASP A 138 4.61 16.13 -3.03
CA ASP A 138 4.46 14.79 -2.46
C ASP A 138 4.04 13.77 -3.54
N GLY A 139 3.11 14.13 -4.41
CA GLY A 139 2.69 13.27 -5.49
C GLY A 139 3.84 12.95 -6.45
N ARG A 140 4.57 13.95 -6.88
CA ARG A 140 5.74 13.79 -7.76
C ARG A 140 6.83 12.96 -7.12
N TRP A 141 7.12 13.20 -5.84
CA TRP A 141 8.10 12.40 -5.10
C TRP A 141 7.73 10.90 -5.08
N VAL A 142 6.46 10.57 -4.83
CA VAL A 142 5.99 9.18 -4.86
C VAL A 142 6.14 8.58 -6.26
N GLU A 143 5.76 9.30 -7.31
CA GLU A 143 5.90 8.85 -8.70
C GLU A 143 7.37 8.59 -9.08
N GLU A 144 8.30 9.42 -8.62
CA GLU A 144 9.74 9.25 -8.81
C GLU A 144 10.25 7.98 -8.10
N GLN A 145 9.81 7.73 -6.86
CA GLN A 145 10.15 6.48 -6.14
C GLN A 145 9.65 5.24 -6.89
N LEU A 146 8.41 5.27 -7.38
CA LEU A 146 7.83 4.18 -8.17
C LEU A 146 8.56 3.96 -9.49
N ALA A 147 8.91 5.02 -10.19
CA ALA A 147 9.65 4.95 -11.45
C ALA A 147 11.05 4.36 -11.23
N SER A 148 11.75 4.78 -10.18
CA SER A 148 13.06 4.25 -9.80
C SER A 148 13.00 2.75 -9.46
N ALA A 149 12.02 2.34 -8.67
CA ALA A 149 11.81 0.94 -8.29
C ALA A 149 11.54 0.05 -9.52
N ARG A 150 10.69 0.53 -10.45
CA ARG A 150 10.39 -0.20 -11.70
C ARG A 150 11.59 -0.31 -12.61
N ALA A 151 12.42 0.73 -12.72
CA ALA A 151 13.66 0.69 -13.49
C ALA A 151 14.66 -0.31 -12.91
N GLY A 152 14.69 -0.48 -11.59
CA GLY A 152 15.56 -1.40 -10.86
C GLY A 152 15.07 -2.84 -10.76
N VAL A 153 13.86 -3.17 -11.25
CA VAL A 153 13.18 -4.45 -11.00
C VAL A 153 14.01 -5.67 -11.45
N LEU A 154 14.69 -5.59 -12.56
CA LEU A 154 15.51 -6.69 -13.07
C LEU A 154 16.71 -6.98 -12.17
N ALA A 155 17.38 -5.94 -11.68
CA ALA A 155 18.49 -6.10 -10.74
C ALA A 155 18.04 -6.73 -9.40
N TRP A 156 16.87 -6.33 -8.93
CA TRP A 156 16.26 -6.91 -7.74
C TRP A 156 15.86 -8.37 -7.92
N LEU A 157 15.34 -8.75 -9.10
CA LEU A 157 14.90 -10.10 -9.39
C LEU A 157 16.04 -11.06 -9.76
N ASP A 158 17.19 -10.54 -10.21
CA ASP A 158 18.32 -11.32 -10.72
C ASP A 158 18.69 -12.55 -9.87
N PRO A 159 18.76 -12.47 -8.52
CA PRO A 159 19.07 -13.64 -7.69
C PRO A 159 18.01 -14.76 -7.73
N TYR A 160 16.80 -14.44 -8.20
CA TYR A 160 15.64 -15.36 -8.26
C TYR A 160 15.36 -15.87 -9.68
N LEU A 161 16.16 -15.42 -10.66
CA LEU A 161 16.00 -15.75 -12.06
C LEU A 161 17.04 -16.81 -12.47
N HIS A 162 16.58 -17.92 -13.04
CA HIS A 162 17.43 -19.01 -13.49
C HIS A 162 17.16 -19.29 -14.99
N GLY A 163 18.15 -19.01 -15.84
CA GLY A 163 18.08 -19.25 -17.28
C GLY A 163 17.39 -18.14 -18.08
N PRO A 164 17.12 -18.37 -19.38
CA PRO A 164 16.43 -17.41 -20.23
C PRO A 164 14.99 -17.20 -19.74
N ILE A 165 14.57 -15.94 -19.63
CA ILE A 165 13.29 -15.56 -19.06
C ILE A 165 12.52 -14.74 -20.06
N ASP A 166 11.26 -15.13 -20.30
CA ASP A 166 10.28 -14.33 -21.02
C ASP A 166 9.49 -13.39 -20.06
N ALA A 167 8.71 -12.49 -20.63
CA ALA A 167 7.93 -11.51 -19.88
C ALA A 167 6.88 -12.19 -18.95
N GLU A 168 6.34 -13.33 -19.34
CA GLU A 168 5.35 -14.08 -18.57
C GLU A 168 6.00 -14.70 -17.33
N THR A 169 7.13 -15.35 -17.50
CA THR A 169 7.92 -15.92 -16.38
C THR A 169 8.39 -14.85 -15.43
N LEU A 170 8.83 -13.70 -15.94
CA LEU A 170 9.21 -12.54 -15.12
C LEU A 170 8.04 -12.06 -14.27
N GLY A 171 6.88 -11.84 -14.89
CA GLY A 171 5.66 -11.41 -14.20
C GLY A 171 5.21 -12.39 -13.11
N ARG A 172 5.25 -13.69 -13.41
CA ARG A 172 4.91 -14.75 -12.46
C ARG A 172 5.87 -14.75 -11.27
N ARG A 173 7.18 -14.64 -11.49
CA ARG A 173 8.17 -14.58 -10.41
C ARG A 173 8.00 -13.35 -9.52
N MET A 174 7.69 -12.20 -10.10
CA MET A 174 7.36 -11.00 -9.33
C MET A 174 6.17 -11.21 -8.41
N LEU A 175 5.11 -11.86 -8.91
CA LEU A 175 3.92 -12.19 -8.12
C LEU A 175 4.26 -13.19 -7.01
N GLU A 176 4.94 -14.28 -7.31
CA GLU A 176 5.36 -15.29 -6.34
C GLU A 176 6.16 -14.66 -5.18
N LEU A 177 7.11 -13.79 -5.46
CA LEU A 177 7.91 -13.10 -4.44
C LEU A 177 7.07 -12.07 -3.64
N SER A 178 6.15 -11.38 -4.30
CA SER A 178 5.23 -10.45 -3.64
C SER A 178 4.29 -11.16 -2.65
N TYR A 179 3.72 -12.31 -3.06
CA TYR A 179 2.80 -13.09 -2.22
C TYR A 179 3.52 -14.02 -1.25
N GLY A 180 4.72 -14.50 -1.57
CA GLY A 180 5.54 -15.33 -0.70
C GLY A 180 5.94 -14.67 0.63
N GLY A 181 5.89 -13.32 0.69
CA GLY A 181 6.05 -12.55 1.92
C GLY A 181 4.79 -12.46 2.79
N GLU A 182 3.64 -12.94 2.32
CA GLU A 182 2.42 -13.01 3.12
C GLU A 182 2.41 -14.27 3.99
N LEU A 183 2.31 -14.07 5.30
CA LEU A 183 2.14 -15.16 6.29
C LEU A 183 0.72 -15.79 6.27
N ARG A 184 -0.12 -15.45 5.30
CA ARG A 184 -1.45 -16.03 5.15
C ARG A 184 -1.41 -17.17 4.14
N PRO A 185 -1.87 -18.39 4.50
CA PRO A 185 -2.20 -19.39 3.51
C PRO A 185 -3.39 -18.89 2.69
N GLU A 186 -3.14 -18.46 1.45
CA GLU A 186 -4.24 -18.28 0.52
C GLU A 186 -4.83 -19.66 0.22
N SER A 187 -6.16 -19.77 0.35
CA SER A 187 -6.88 -20.93 -0.14
C SER A 187 -6.65 -21.01 -1.64
N GLN A 188 -5.91 -22.01 -2.07
CA GLN A 188 -5.82 -22.37 -3.50
C GLN A 188 -7.24 -22.72 -3.96
N GLN A 189 -7.83 -21.85 -4.77
CA GLN A 189 -9.00 -22.18 -5.60
C GLN A 189 -8.53 -22.50 -7.01
#